data_125efecdde7e1f1c6fcd5bce8b300b14
#
_entry.id   125efecdde7e1f1c6fcd5bce8b300b14
#
_cell.length_a   1.000
_cell.length_b   1.000
_cell.length_c   1.000
_cell.angle_alpha   90.00
_cell.angle_beta   90.00
_cell.angle_gamma   90.00
#
_symmetry.space_group_name_H-M   'P 1'
#
loop_
_entity.id
_entity.type
_entity.pdbx_description
1 polymer ?
#
loop_
_entity_poly.entity_id
_entity_poly.type
_entity_poly.pdbx_seq_one_letter_code
_entity_poly.pdbx_strand_id
1 'polypeptide(L)'
;MSEKIATALGEHINFEISSAYLYLAMSIKMHDANYKGYSNWLFKQYTEELSHAADFINYAQKRDFCIELGAIEKPVVTTADPSEIAKLVLAHEQKVTKAIYELHDLVKKDNDYATEIFLHKYIEEQIEEEDNAKNIIDKFTFAGESTAARYAVDKELNAR
;
A
#
# COMPACT_ATOMS: atom_id res chain seq x y z
N MET A 1 -8.52 21.42 -18.34
CA MET A 1 -8.00 20.38 -17.44
C MET A 1 -7.66 21.02 -16.10
N SER A 2 -8.05 20.42 -14.97
CA SER A 2 -7.87 21.05 -13.67
C SER A 2 -6.43 20.85 -13.19
N GLU A 3 -5.71 21.95 -12.94
CA GLU A 3 -4.38 21.96 -12.33
C GLU A 3 -4.40 21.28 -10.94
N LYS A 4 -5.54 21.40 -10.24
CA LYS A 4 -5.75 20.76 -8.94
C LYS A 4 -5.72 19.23 -9.02
N ILE A 5 -6.32 18.65 -10.07
CA ILE A 5 -6.30 17.20 -10.30
C ILE A 5 -4.87 16.74 -10.63
N ALA A 6 -4.14 17.49 -11.46
CA ALA A 6 -2.74 17.17 -11.78
C ALA A 6 -1.86 17.16 -10.51
N THR A 7 -2.01 18.18 -9.65
CA THR A 7 -1.29 18.25 -8.37
C THR A 7 -1.65 17.07 -7.47
N ALA A 8 -2.95 16.77 -7.30
CA ALA A 8 -3.40 15.66 -6.45
C ALA A 8 -2.94 14.28 -6.98
N LEU A 9 -2.89 14.09 -8.30
CA LEU A 9 -2.32 12.88 -8.90
C LEU A 9 -0.81 12.77 -8.61
N GLY A 10 -0.06 13.87 -8.68
CA GLY A 10 1.36 13.90 -8.33
C GLY A 10 1.61 13.56 -6.86
N GLU A 11 0.80 14.10 -5.96
CA GLU A 11 0.83 13.77 -4.53
C GLU A 11 0.51 12.29 -4.28
N HIS A 12 -0.48 11.75 -5.01
CA HIS A 12 -0.83 10.33 -4.90
C HIS A 12 0.27 9.42 -5.44
N ILE A 13 0.91 9.76 -6.57
CA ILE A 13 2.07 9.02 -7.08
C ILE A 13 3.21 8.98 -6.05
N ASN A 14 3.50 10.11 -5.40
CA ASN A 14 4.48 10.13 -4.31
C ASN A 14 4.06 9.26 -3.13
N PHE A 15 2.76 9.21 -2.83
CA PHE A 15 2.24 8.37 -1.76
C PHE A 15 2.44 6.88 -2.07
N GLU A 16 2.15 6.42 -3.29
CA GLU A 16 2.41 5.04 -3.74
C GLU A 16 3.89 4.66 -3.65
N ILE A 17 4.80 5.55 -4.07
CA ILE A 17 6.24 5.33 -3.95
C ILE A 17 6.67 5.28 -2.46
N SER A 18 6.08 6.12 -1.62
CA SER A 18 6.30 6.09 -0.17
C SER A 18 5.78 4.81 0.46
N SER A 19 4.63 4.31 0.01
CA SER A 19 4.05 3.02 0.41
C SER A 19 4.99 1.88 0.07
N ALA A 20 5.47 1.84 -1.16
CA ALA A 20 6.47 0.87 -1.60
C ALA A 20 7.71 0.90 -0.69
N TYR A 21 8.23 2.08 -0.38
CA TYR A 21 9.41 2.21 0.46
C TYR A 21 9.16 1.75 1.91
N LEU A 22 7.96 1.98 2.45
CA LEU A 22 7.54 1.47 3.75
C LEU A 22 7.45 -0.06 3.76
N TYR A 23 6.83 -0.67 2.74
CA TYR A 23 6.74 -2.12 2.59
C TYR A 23 8.11 -2.78 2.47
N LEU A 24 9.04 -2.17 1.71
CA LEU A 24 10.42 -2.64 1.62
C LEU A 24 11.11 -2.61 2.99
N ALA A 25 10.93 -1.54 3.78
CA ALA A 25 11.50 -1.45 5.12
C ALA A 25 10.95 -2.51 6.08
N MET A 26 9.63 -2.76 6.03
CA MET A 26 8.99 -3.83 6.81
C MET A 26 9.47 -5.23 6.37
N SER A 27 9.63 -5.45 5.05
CA SER A 27 10.17 -6.70 4.49
C SER A 27 11.56 -7.01 5.04
N ILE A 28 12.47 -6.02 5.04
CA ILE A 28 13.83 -6.17 5.59
C ILE A 28 13.76 -6.53 7.08
N LYS A 29 12.91 -5.87 7.86
CA LYS A 29 12.72 -6.17 9.29
C LYS A 29 12.25 -7.60 9.53
N MET A 30 11.28 -8.08 8.76
CA MET A 30 10.77 -9.46 8.88
C MET A 30 11.81 -10.48 8.44
N HIS A 31 12.60 -10.18 7.40
CA HIS A 31 13.71 -11.02 7.01
C HIS A 31 14.73 -11.21 8.13
N ASP A 32 15.16 -10.12 8.76
CA ASP A 32 16.14 -10.11 9.86
C ASP A 32 15.61 -10.85 11.11
N ALA A 33 14.28 -10.78 11.33
CA ALA A 33 13.59 -11.50 12.40
C ALA A 33 13.30 -12.99 12.07
N ASN A 34 13.80 -13.50 10.93
CA ASN A 34 13.59 -14.87 10.43
C ASN A 34 12.15 -15.22 10.02
N TYR A 35 11.27 -14.24 9.80
CA TYR A 35 9.97 -14.41 9.15
C TYR A 35 10.12 -14.27 7.64
N LYS A 36 10.74 -15.27 6.98
CA LYS A 36 11.09 -15.20 5.55
C LYS A 36 9.86 -15.20 4.64
N GLY A 37 8.81 -15.92 5.02
CA GLY A 37 7.54 -15.96 4.29
C GLY A 37 6.83 -14.61 4.34
N TYR A 38 6.73 -14.00 5.50
CA TYR A 38 6.12 -12.69 5.66
C TYR A 38 6.98 -11.59 5.00
N SER A 39 8.30 -11.68 5.09
CA SER A 39 9.21 -10.81 4.33
C SER A 39 8.93 -10.85 2.83
N ASN A 40 8.74 -12.06 2.27
CA ASN A 40 8.41 -12.23 0.86
C ASN A 40 7.04 -11.63 0.50
N TRP A 41 6.03 -11.81 1.36
CA TRP A 41 4.72 -11.20 1.19
C TRP A 41 4.82 -9.66 1.13
N LEU A 42 5.53 -9.05 2.09
CA LEU A 42 5.77 -7.60 2.14
C LEU A 42 6.58 -7.10 0.94
N PHE A 43 7.53 -7.90 0.44
CA PHE A 43 8.28 -7.55 -0.77
C PHE A 43 7.41 -7.55 -2.02
N LYS A 44 6.42 -8.43 -2.10
CA LYS A 44 5.43 -8.40 -3.18
C LYS A 44 4.54 -7.16 -3.11
N GLN A 45 4.11 -6.77 -1.91
CA GLN A 45 3.42 -5.49 -1.73
C GLN A 45 4.29 -4.32 -2.21
N TYR A 46 5.58 -4.26 -1.86
CA TYR A 46 6.50 -3.26 -2.39
C TYR A 46 6.48 -3.18 -3.92
N THR A 47 6.49 -4.32 -4.62
CA THR A 47 6.45 -4.33 -6.09
C THR A 47 5.09 -3.92 -6.64
N GLU A 48 4.01 -4.24 -5.94
CA GLU A 48 2.63 -3.87 -6.29
C GLU A 48 2.43 -2.35 -6.21
N GLU A 49 2.89 -1.71 -5.12
CA GLU A 49 2.83 -0.25 -4.95
C GLU A 49 3.62 0.50 -6.03
N LEU A 50 4.78 -0.02 -6.44
CA LEU A 50 5.52 0.55 -7.59
C LEU A 50 4.75 0.42 -8.90
N SER A 51 3.98 -0.65 -9.06
CA SER A 51 3.09 -0.83 -10.22
C SER A 51 1.95 0.18 -10.20
N HIS A 52 1.36 0.45 -9.03
CA HIS A 52 0.34 1.49 -8.87
C HIS A 52 0.89 2.86 -9.25
N ALA A 53 2.05 3.25 -8.70
CA ALA A 53 2.70 4.50 -9.06
C ALA A 53 2.92 4.62 -10.59
N ALA A 54 3.39 3.55 -11.24
CA ALA A 54 3.59 3.52 -12.68
C ALA A 54 2.27 3.68 -13.45
N ASP A 55 1.19 3.05 -12.98
CA ASP A 55 -0.13 3.17 -13.60
C ASP A 55 -0.67 4.61 -13.51
N PHE A 56 -0.54 5.26 -12.36
CA PHE A 56 -0.92 6.67 -12.19
C PHE A 56 -0.09 7.60 -13.08
N ILE A 57 1.22 7.36 -13.21
CA ILE A 57 2.11 8.11 -14.12
C ILE A 57 1.65 7.94 -15.57
N ASN A 58 1.43 6.69 -16.01
CA ASN A 58 0.98 6.40 -17.36
C ASN A 58 -0.39 7.04 -17.66
N TYR A 59 -1.30 7.01 -16.69
CA TYR A 59 -2.61 7.66 -16.82
C TYR A 59 -2.45 9.18 -16.96
N ALA A 60 -1.66 9.81 -16.09
CA ALA A 60 -1.42 11.25 -16.12
C ALA A 60 -0.81 11.69 -17.46
N GLN A 61 0.16 10.94 -17.99
CA GLN A 61 0.78 11.21 -19.30
C GLN A 61 -0.23 11.11 -20.44
N LYS A 62 -1.11 10.10 -20.44
CA LYS A 62 -2.19 9.96 -21.45
C LYS A 62 -3.22 11.09 -21.40
N ARG A 63 -3.31 11.78 -20.27
CA ARG A 63 -4.23 12.90 -20.05
C ARG A 63 -3.55 14.26 -20.21
N ASP A 64 -2.28 14.30 -20.61
CA ASP A 64 -1.45 15.51 -20.72
C ASP A 64 -1.40 16.31 -19.41
N PHE A 65 -1.41 15.62 -18.26
CA PHE A 65 -1.19 16.25 -16.96
C PHE A 65 0.31 16.46 -16.72
N CYS A 66 0.67 17.69 -16.32
CA CYS A 66 2.01 18.00 -15.81
C CYS A 66 2.10 17.53 -14.37
N ILE A 67 2.87 16.47 -14.11
CA ILE A 67 3.08 15.93 -12.77
C ILE A 67 4.45 16.36 -12.24
N GLU A 68 4.45 16.89 -11.02
CA GLU A 68 5.67 17.15 -10.25
C GLU A 68 5.77 16.15 -9.11
N LEU A 69 6.95 15.55 -8.95
CA LEU A 69 7.24 14.63 -7.85
C LEU A 69 7.86 15.38 -6.68
N GLY A 70 7.44 15.03 -5.47
CA GLY A 70 7.98 15.55 -4.22
C GLY A 70 9.05 14.66 -3.61
N ALA A 71 9.51 15.02 -2.42
CA ALA A 71 10.44 14.22 -1.63
C ALA A 71 9.75 12.96 -1.06
N ILE A 72 10.52 11.89 -0.91
CA ILE A 72 10.11 10.66 -0.23
C ILE A 72 10.82 10.59 1.12
N GLU A 73 10.03 10.58 2.18
CA GLU A 73 10.55 10.52 3.54
C GLU A 73 11.07 9.11 3.87
N LYS A 74 12.09 9.06 4.73
CA LYS A 74 12.62 7.79 5.24
C LYS A 74 11.55 7.07 6.06
N PRO A 75 11.20 5.80 5.72
CA PRO A 75 10.22 5.05 6.50
C PRO A 75 10.75 4.72 7.88
N VAL A 76 9.89 4.78 8.89
CA VAL A 76 10.24 4.47 10.28
C VAL A 76 9.51 3.18 10.70
N VAL A 77 10.27 2.09 10.82
CA VAL A 77 9.81 0.78 11.29
C VAL A 77 10.62 0.41 12.52
N THR A 78 10.02 0.55 13.70
CA THR A 78 10.71 0.37 14.99
C THR A 78 10.56 -1.01 15.60
N THR A 79 9.60 -1.81 15.11
CA THR A 79 9.31 -3.16 15.61
C THR A 79 9.83 -4.24 14.67
N ALA A 80 10.12 -5.41 15.23
CA ALA A 80 10.39 -6.66 14.51
C ALA A 80 9.38 -7.76 14.89
N ASP A 81 8.33 -7.41 15.64
CA ASP A 81 7.24 -8.35 15.94
C ASP A 81 6.27 -8.44 14.75
N PRO A 82 6.00 -9.64 14.21
CA PRO A 82 5.14 -9.79 13.04
C PRO A 82 3.69 -9.35 13.27
N SER A 83 3.17 -9.46 14.50
CA SER A 83 1.82 -8.99 14.83
C SER A 83 1.73 -7.47 14.80
N GLU A 84 2.78 -6.78 15.27
CA GLU A 84 2.84 -5.32 15.20
C GLU A 84 3.06 -4.83 13.77
N ILE A 85 3.87 -5.53 12.97
CA ILE A 85 4.00 -5.24 11.52
C ILE A 85 2.64 -5.38 10.82
N ALA A 86 1.85 -6.42 11.13
CA ALA A 86 0.52 -6.59 10.54
C ALA A 86 -0.43 -5.42 10.87
N LYS A 87 -0.37 -4.90 12.08
CA LYS A 87 -1.13 -3.70 12.47
C LYS A 87 -0.66 -2.44 11.74
N LEU A 88 0.67 -2.30 11.52
CA LEU A 88 1.22 -1.20 10.73
C LEU A 88 0.75 -1.26 9.28
N VAL A 89 0.69 -2.46 8.68
CA VAL A 89 0.13 -2.68 7.34
C VAL A 89 -1.31 -2.19 7.29
N LEU A 90 -2.20 -2.67 8.18
CA LEU A 90 -3.60 -2.24 8.19
C LEU A 90 -3.75 -0.73 8.36
N ALA A 91 -3.00 -0.13 9.30
CA ALA A 91 -3.04 1.31 9.53
C ALA A 91 -2.54 2.10 8.32
N HIS A 92 -1.62 1.53 7.54
CA HIS A 92 -1.15 2.11 6.28
C HIS A 92 -2.23 2.02 5.20
N GLU A 93 -2.81 0.83 4.97
CA GLU A 93 -3.86 0.64 3.96
C GLU A 93 -5.08 1.54 4.20
N GLN A 94 -5.45 1.77 5.46
CA GLN A 94 -6.50 2.72 5.80
C GLN A 94 -6.15 4.17 5.40
N LYS A 95 -4.86 4.54 5.40
CA LYS A 95 -4.42 5.85 4.90
C LYS A 95 -4.47 5.91 3.38
N VAL A 96 -4.10 4.81 2.69
CA VAL A 96 -4.22 4.69 1.23
C VAL A 96 -5.68 4.82 0.82
N THR A 97 -6.58 4.06 1.46
CA THR A 97 -8.03 4.15 1.23
C THR A 97 -8.55 5.58 1.35
N LYS A 98 -8.15 6.27 2.43
CA LYS A 98 -8.54 7.66 2.66
C LYS A 98 -8.03 8.59 1.55
N ALA A 99 -6.77 8.45 1.15
CA ALA A 99 -6.17 9.27 0.10
C ALA A 99 -6.87 9.06 -1.26
N ILE A 100 -7.22 7.81 -1.60
CA ILE A 100 -7.97 7.49 -2.82
C ILE A 100 -9.37 8.12 -2.78
N TYR A 101 -10.07 8.09 -1.63
CA TYR A 101 -11.39 8.70 -1.49
C TYR A 101 -11.33 10.22 -1.60
N GLU A 102 -10.30 10.86 -1.01
CA GLU A 102 -10.10 12.31 -1.11
C GLU A 102 -9.83 12.73 -2.56
N LEU A 103 -9.01 11.95 -3.29
CA LEU A 103 -8.75 12.16 -4.72
C LEU A 103 -10.01 11.95 -5.55
N HIS A 104 -10.80 10.90 -5.28
CA HIS A 104 -12.07 10.64 -5.95
C HIS A 104 -13.08 11.78 -5.74
N ASP A 105 -13.20 12.29 -4.52
CA ASP A 105 -14.10 13.41 -4.21
C ASP A 105 -13.69 14.70 -4.94
N LEU A 106 -12.39 14.96 -5.07
CA LEU A 106 -11.87 16.08 -5.85
C LEU A 106 -12.24 15.96 -7.32
N VAL A 107 -11.98 14.79 -7.91
CA VAL A 107 -12.26 14.44 -9.30
C VAL A 107 -13.76 14.59 -9.63
N LYS A 108 -14.61 14.10 -8.73
CA LYS A 108 -16.07 14.17 -8.87
C LYS A 108 -16.58 15.61 -8.83
N LYS A 109 -16.03 16.48 -7.98
CA LYS A 109 -16.37 17.91 -7.94
C LYS A 109 -16.04 18.64 -9.23
N ASP A 110 -14.96 18.24 -9.89
CA ASP A 110 -14.51 18.82 -11.16
C ASP A 110 -15.19 18.19 -12.40
N ASN A 111 -16.07 17.17 -12.20
CA ASN A 111 -16.75 16.40 -13.26
C ASN A 111 -15.77 15.73 -14.25
N ASP A 112 -14.60 15.30 -13.79
CA ASP A 112 -13.64 14.54 -14.60
C ASP A 112 -13.97 13.05 -14.59
N TYR A 113 -15.00 12.66 -15.34
CA TYR A 113 -15.51 11.29 -15.42
C TYR A 113 -14.44 10.27 -15.83
N ALA A 114 -13.45 10.65 -16.61
CA ALA A 114 -12.41 9.72 -17.03
C ALA A 114 -11.46 9.37 -15.87
N THR A 115 -11.10 10.35 -15.04
CA THR A 115 -10.31 10.12 -13.83
C THR A 115 -11.14 9.39 -12.77
N GLU A 116 -12.43 9.71 -12.64
CA GLU A 116 -13.34 8.98 -11.75
C GLU A 116 -13.36 7.48 -12.08
N ILE A 117 -13.56 7.11 -13.35
CA ILE A 117 -13.54 5.71 -13.81
C ILE A 117 -12.18 5.05 -13.57
N PHE A 118 -11.07 5.76 -13.80
CA PHE A 118 -9.73 5.25 -13.55
C PHE A 118 -9.52 4.89 -12.06
N LEU A 119 -10.07 5.67 -11.14
CA LEU A 119 -9.94 5.44 -9.70
C LEU A 119 -10.78 4.27 -9.17
N HIS A 120 -11.84 3.85 -9.86
CA HIS A 120 -12.74 2.81 -9.36
C HIS A 120 -12.01 1.50 -9.04
N LYS A 121 -11.04 1.08 -9.87
CA LYS A 121 -10.27 -0.15 -9.62
C LYS A 121 -9.50 -0.10 -8.29
N TYR A 122 -8.94 1.06 -7.93
CA TYR A 122 -8.21 1.23 -6.68
C TYR A 122 -9.13 1.28 -5.47
N ILE A 123 -10.36 1.79 -5.63
CA ILE A 123 -11.39 1.75 -4.58
C ILE A 123 -11.79 0.30 -4.29
N GLU A 124 -11.96 -0.53 -5.31
CA GLU A 124 -12.26 -1.96 -5.16
C GLU A 124 -11.07 -2.70 -4.53
N GLU A 125 -9.86 -2.44 -5.00
CA GLU A 125 -8.62 -3.05 -4.51
C GLU A 125 -8.38 -2.74 -3.02
N GLN A 126 -8.65 -1.51 -2.55
CA GLN A 126 -8.49 -1.15 -1.14
C GLN A 126 -9.41 -1.94 -0.19
N ILE A 127 -10.58 -2.40 -0.65
CA ILE A 127 -11.43 -3.31 0.13
C ILE A 127 -10.68 -4.63 0.37
N GLU A 128 -10.00 -5.15 -0.65
CA GLU A 128 -9.24 -6.40 -0.58
C GLU A 128 -7.96 -6.22 0.25
N GLU A 129 -7.25 -5.10 0.10
CA GLU A 129 -6.01 -4.84 0.86
C GLU A 129 -6.26 -4.70 2.36
N GLU A 130 -7.32 -3.98 2.77
CA GLU A 130 -7.69 -3.92 4.18
C GLU A 130 -8.14 -5.29 4.73
N ASP A 131 -8.86 -6.09 3.93
CA ASP A 131 -9.27 -7.44 4.34
C ASP A 131 -8.07 -8.36 4.48
N ASN A 132 -7.13 -8.33 3.52
CA ASN A 132 -5.87 -9.08 3.58
C ASN A 132 -5.07 -8.72 4.83
N ALA A 133 -4.94 -7.43 5.15
CA ALA A 133 -4.24 -6.98 6.35
C ALA A 133 -4.91 -7.46 7.64
N LYS A 134 -6.26 -7.40 7.73
CA LYS A 134 -7.03 -7.93 8.88
C LYS A 134 -6.83 -9.43 9.04
N ASN A 135 -6.87 -10.19 7.94
CA ASN A 135 -6.64 -11.64 7.95
C ASN A 135 -5.24 -12.00 8.48
N ILE A 136 -4.20 -11.21 8.16
CA ILE A 136 -2.85 -11.43 8.70
C ILE A 136 -2.82 -11.15 10.21
N ILE A 137 -3.48 -10.08 10.68
CA ILE A 137 -3.61 -9.76 12.11
C ILE A 137 -4.27 -10.94 12.84
N ASP A 138 -5.37 -11.44 12.31
CA ASP A 138 -6.13 -12.55 12.92
C ASP A 138 -5.30 -13.82 13.00
N LYS A 139 -4.53 -14.16 11.96
CA LYS A 139 -3.63 -15.31 11.95
C LYS A 139 -2.56 -15.21 13.04
N PHE A 140 -1.89 -14.07 13.17
CA PHE A 140 -0.89 -13.89 14.23
C PHE A 140 -1.51 -13.82 15.62
N THR A 141 -2.72 -13.26 15.76
CA THR A 141 -3.49 -13.26 17.01
C THR A 141 -3.85 -14.68 17.42
N PHE A 142 -4.33 -15.49 16.49
CA PHE A 142 -4.66 -16.91 16.75
C PHE A 142 -3.40 -17.74 17.09
N ALA A 143 -2.28 -17.47 16.42
CA ALA A 143 -1.00 -18.14 16.72
C ALA A 143 -0.47 -17.79 18.10
N GLY A 144 -0.79 -16.65 18.66
CA GLY A 144 -0.32 -16.18 19.96
C GLY A 144 1.21 -16.18 20.05
N GLU A 145 1.76 -16.67 21.16
CA GLU A 145 3.21 -16.78 21.39
C GLU A 145 3.80 -18.13 20.95
N SER A 146 3.00 -19.01 20.34
CA SER A 146 3.46 -20.31 19.87
C SER A 146 4.41 -20.17 18.67
N THR A 147 5.69 -20.48 18.87
CA THR A 147 6.70 -20.46 17.78
C THR A 147 6.30 -21.34 16.60
N ALA A 148 5.75 -22.53 16.86
CA ALA A 148 5.30 -23.43 15.80
C ALA A 148 4.13 -22.89 15.01
N ALA A 149 3.14 -22.23 15.69
CA ALA A 149 2.00 -21.63 15.03
C ALA A 149 2.41 -20.38 14.22
N ARG A 150 3.27 -19.51 14.77
CA ARG A 150 3.83 -18.36 14.04
C ARG A 150 4.64 -18.80 12.81
N TYR A 151 5.41 -19.89 12.91
CA TYR A 151 6.11 -20.46 11.77
C TYR A 151 5.15 -20.98 10.69
N ALA A 152 4.02 -21.59 11.08
CA ALA A 152 3.00 -22.03 10.14
C ALA A 152 2.38 -20.85 9.39
N VAL A 153 2.07 -19.73 10.09
CA VAL A 153 1.59 -18.48 9.46
C VAL A 153 2.62 -17.93 8.47
N ASP A 154 3.91 -17.88 8.87
CA ASP A 154 4.99 -17.41 7.99
C ASP A 154 5.08 -18.25 6.71
N LYS A 155 4.98 -19.57 6.83
CA LYS A 155 4.96 -20.50 5.68
C LYS A 155 3.78 -20.24 4.75
N GLU A 156 2.59 -19.99 5.30
CA GLU A 156 1.39 -19.67 4.51
C GLU A 156 1.56 -18.35 3.75
N LEU A 157 2.08 -17.33 4.39
CA LEU A 157 2.33 -16.02 3.75
C LEU A 157 3.33 -16.10 2.58
N ASN A 158 4.26 -17.05 2.62
CA ASN A 158 5.21 -17.27 1.53
C ASN A 158 4.55 -17.84 0.25
N ALA A 159 3.35 -18.39 0.36
CA ALA A 159 2.66 -19.05 -0.75
C ALA A 159 1.90 -18.06 -1.67
N ARG A 160 1.79 -16.78 -1.31
CA ARG A 160 1.17 -15.73 -2.12
C ARG A 160 1.94 -15.46 -3.42
#